data_1510c950a5ebd9882197c5c77927b996
#
_entry.id   1510c950a5ebd9882197c5c77927b996
#
_cell.length_a   1.000
_cell.length_b   1.000
_cell.length_c   1.000
_cell.angle_alpha   90.00
_cell.angle_beta   90.00
_cell.angle_gamma   90.00
#
_symmetry.space_group_name_H-M   'P 1'
#
loop_
_entity.id
_entity.type
_entity.pdbx_description
1 polymer ?
#
loop_
_entity_poly.entity_id
_entity_poly.type
_entity_poly.pdbx_seq_one_letter_code
_entity_poly.pdbx_strand_id
1 'polypeptide(L)'
;MKKIVLFLHGYGSNGNDLISLKDYISLEKEETEFISPNAPEPCEFNYFGYQWFPLKERSIEELKEGLKTAFFHLEKIIEKIIHEHAVDETQISIIGFSQGSMLATYYALQKNLNFHSIISLSGSLPNEILNDLKISEIKSRFLIFHGKMDDVVPFNRAVETNSFLESKKFSSKLVLDDNCAHSISPIALDEINKLYEHWN
;
A
#
# COMPACT_ATOMS: atom_id res chain seq x y z
N MET A 1 6.29 -22.41 1.97
CA MET A 1 6.85 -21.31 2.82
C MET A 1 5.70 -20.39 3.23
N LYS A 2 5.61 -19.99 4.51
CA LYS A 2 4.51 -19.14 4.96
C LYS A 2 4.57 -17.76 4.29
N LYS A 3 3.45 -17.27 3.79
CA LYS A 3 3.29 -15.99 3.09
C LYS A 3 2.33 -15.11 3.87
N ILE A 4 2.60 -13.83 3.95
CA ILE A 4 1.71 -12.85 4.60
C ILE A 4 1.28 -11.82 3.57
N VAL A 5 -0.02 -11.61 3.46
CA VAL A 5 -0.59 -10.50 2.69
C VAL A 5 -1.22 -9.52 3.69
N LEU A 6 -0.59 -8.37 3.85
CA LEU A 6 -1.05 -7.31 4.74
C LEU A 6 -1.84 -6.27 3.95
N PHE A 7 -3.10 -6.06 4.33
CA PHE A 7 -3.97 -5.05 3.71
C PHE A 7 -4.02 -3.78 4.56
N LEU A 8 -3.86 -2.63 3.91
CA LEU A 8 -4.00 -1.31 4.53
C LEU A 8 -5.14 -0.57 3.85
N HIS A 9 -6.26 -0.41 4.54
CA HIS A 9 -7.48 0.19 4.01
C HIS A 9 -7.35 1.71 3.76
N GLY A 10 -8.28 2.27 2.99
CA GLY A 10 -8.36 3.70 2.72
C GLY A 10 -8.96 4.53 3.86
N TYR A 11 -8.87 5.84 3.74
CA TYR A 11 -9.46 6.81 4.68
C TYR A 11 -10.96 6.59 4.83
N GLY A 12 -11.43 6.49 6.06
CA GLY A 12 -12.85 6.29 6.38
C GLY A 12 -13.39 4.87 6.16
N SER A 13 -12.52 3.92 5.82
CA SER A 13 -12.83 2.50 5.70
C SER A 13 -12.36 1.72 6.93
N ASN A 14 -12.27 0.42 6.84
CA ASN A 14 -11.84 -0.49 7.90
C ASN A 14 -11.21 -1.76 7.33
N GLY A 15 -10.61 -2.58 8.19
CA GLY A 15 -9.96 -3.82 7.78
C GLY A 15 -10.92 -4.84 7.16
N ASN A 16 -12.18 -4.91 7.62
CA ASN A 16 -13.16 -5.86 7.09
C ASN A 16 -13.55 -5.56 5.64
N ASP A 17 -13.52 -4.29 5.23
CA ASP A 17 -13.80 -3.92 3.84
C ASP A 17 -12.71 -4.45 2.90
N LEU A 18 -11.44 -4.19 3.21
CA LEU A 18 -10.35 -4.51 2.30
C LEU A 18 -9.97 -6.00 2.31
N ILE A 19 -10.18 -6.71 3.42
CA ILE A 19 -9.85 -8.14 3.50
C ILE A 19 -10.68 -9.00 2.54
N SER A 20 -11.82 -8.51 2.08
CA SER A 20 -12.64 -9.20 1.06
C SER A 20 -11.88 -9.46 -0.25
N LEU A 21 -10.82 -8.70 -0.52
CA LEU A 21 -9.96 -8.92 -1.69
C LEU A 21 -9.27 -10.29 -1.66
N LYS A 22 -9.07 -10.90 -0.49
CA LYS A 22 -8.45 -12.25 -0.36
C LYS A 22 -9.13 -13.31 -1.22
N ASP A 23 -10.44 -13.17 -1.46
CA ASP A 23 -11.22 -14.14 -2.22
C ASP A 23 -10.95 -14.07 -3.73
N TYR A 24 -10.25 -13.02 -4.19
CA TYR A 24 -9.84 -12.80 -5.58
C TYR A 24 -8.33 -12.98 -5.79
N ILE A 25 -7.58 -13.31 -4.72
CA ILE A 25 -6.13 -13.51 -4.76
C ILE A 25 -5.83 -15.00 -4.88
N SER A 26 -5.09 -15.37 -5.93
CA SER A 26 -4.73 -16.74 -6.27
C SER A 26 -3.45 -17.18 -5.55
N LEU A 27 -3.53 -17.33 -4.22
CA LEU A 27 -2.47 -17.89 -3.38
C LEU A 27 -2.98 -19.12 -2.64
N GLU A 28 -2.09 -20.09 -2.37
CA GLU A 28 -2.42 -21.27 -1.57
C GLU A 28 -2.80 -20.86 -0.15
N LYS A 29 -4.06 -21.12 0.22
CA LYS A 29 -4.66 -20.66 1.48
C LYS A 29 -3.98 -21.27 2.70
N GLU A 30 -3.49 -22.50 2.60
CA GLU A 30 -2.80 -23.23 3.67
C GLU A 30 -1.44 -22.62 4.00
N GLU A 31 -0.81 -21.95 3.04
CA GLU A 31 0.48 -21.29 3.22
C GLU A 31 0.37 -19.77 3.39
N THR A 32 -0.81 -19.19 3.22
CA THR A 32 -0.99 -17.74 3.18
C THR A 32 -1.87 -17.24 4.33
N GLU A 33 -1.34 -16.29 5.09
CA GLU A 33 -2.11 -15.54 6.09
C GLU A 33 -2.49 -14.16 5.51
N PHE A 34 -3.78 -13.83 5.58
CA PHE A 34 -4.31 -12.55 5.15
C PHE A 34 -4.66 -11.71 6.38
N ILE A 35 -3.99 -10.59 6.56
CA ILE A 35 -4.10 -9.71 7.71
C ILE A 35 -4.58 -8.33 7.26
N SER A 36 -5.64 -7.82 7.88
CA SER A 36 -6.22 -6.51 7.54
C SER A 36 -6.61 -5.77 8.83
N PRO A 37 -5.66 -5.08 9.47
CA PRO A 37 -5.95 -4.34 10.69
C PRO A 37 -6.77 -3.08 10.40
N ASN A 38 -7.53 -2.63 11.39
CA ASN A 38 -8.02 -1.27 11.39
C ASN A 38 -6.87 -0.29 11.62
N ALA A 39 -6.94 0.86 10.98
CA ALA A 39 -6.07 1.99 11.31
C ALA A 39 -6.31 2.45 12.76
N PRO A 40 -5.33 3.12 13.39
CA PRO A 40 -5.34 3.38 14.83
C PRO A 40 -6.38 4.42 15.28
N GLU A 41 -6.81 5.31 14.39
CA GLU A 41 -7.68 6.43 14.74
C GLU A 41 -9.07 6.28 14.12
N PRO A 42 -10.16 6.60 14.85
CA PRO A 42 -11.47 6.80 14.25
C PRO A 42 -11.41 7.88 13.17
N CYS A 43 -12.13 7.68 12.06
CA CYS A 43 -12.13 8.68 11.00
C CYS A 43 -12.94 9.91 11.38
N GLU A 44 -12.41 11.10 11.05
CA GLU A 44 -13.02 12.39 11.38
C GLU A 44 -14.35 12.64 10.67
N PHE A 45 -14.51 12.11 9.45
CA PHE A 45 -15.68 12.32 8.60
C PHE A 45 -16.58 11.09 8.46
N ASN A 46 -16.15 9.94 8.98
CA ASN A 46 -16.94 8.71 8.98
C ASN A 46 -16.80 7.98 10.32
N TYR A 47 -17.79 8.13 11.20
CA TYR A 47 -17.79 7.54 12.55
C TYR A 47 -17.71 6.01 12.60
N PHE A 48 -17.95 5.32 11.48
CA PHE A 48 -17.86 3.85 11.39
C PHE A 48 -16.56 3.37 10.77
N GLY A 49 -15.70 4.30 10.33
CA GLY A 49 -14.42 4.00 9.69
C GLY A 49 -13.23 4.52 10.49
N TYR A 50 -12.05 4.18 9.97
CA TYR A 50 -10.77 4.52 10.58
C TYR A 50 -9.88 5.30 9.61
N GLN A 51 -8.84 5.91 10.15
CA GLN A 51 -7.83 6.62 9.39
C GLN A 51 -6.43 6.31 9.92
N TRP A 52 -5.47 6.22 9.02
CA TRP A 52 -4.06 6.06 9.37
C TRP A 52 -3.48 7.36 9.90
N PHE A 53 -3.96 8.47 9.37
CA PHE A 53 -3.61 9.84 9.76
C PHE A 53 -4.71 10.83 9.32
N PRO A 54 -4.76 12.04 9.94
CA PRO A 54 -5.70 13.07 9.53
C PRO A 54 -5.51 13.55 8.09
N LEU A 55 -6.61 13.94 7.43
CA LEU A 55 -6.62 14.52 6.08
C LEU A 55 -7.64 15.70 6.02
N LYS A 56 -7.60 16.60 7.01
CA LYS A 56 -8.51 17.76 7.09
C LYS A 56 -8.18 18.82 6.08
N GLU A 57 -6.92 19.22 6.05
CA GLU A 57 -6.42 20.31 5.22
C GLU A 57 -5.93 19.81 3.86
N ARG A 58 -5.59 18.53 3.78
CA ARG A 58 -4.97 17.90 2.61
C ARG A 58 -3.71 18.63 2.11
N SER A 59 -3.06 19.35 3.03
CA SER A 59 -1.80 20.03 2.75
C SER A 59 -0.63 19.04 2.72
N ILE A 60 0.47 19.44 2.09
CA ILE A 60 1.70 18.61 2.07
C ILE A 60 2.27 18.45 3.47
N GLU A 61 2.19 19.48 4.29
CA GLU A 61 2.64 19.50 5.68
C GLU A 61 1.83 18.51 6.53
N GLU A 62 0.51 18.55 6.46
CA GLU A 62 -0.37 17.60 7.14
C GLU A 62 -0.07 16.16 6.71
N LEU A 63 0.10 15.92 5.40
CA LEU A 63 0.42 14.60 4.86
C LEU A 63 1.78 14.10 5.35
N LYS A 64 2.82 14.96 5.39
CA LYS A 64 4.15 14.62 5.91
C LYS A 64 4.11 14.22 7.39
N GLU A 65 3.45 15.00 8.23
CA GLU A 65 3.33 14.71 9.67
C GLU A 65 2.47 13.46 9.91
N GLY A 66 1.37 13.32 9.17
CA GLY A 66 0.51 12.16 9.25
C GLY A 66 1.24 10.86 8.87
N LEU A 67 1.99 10.86 7.77
CA LEU A 67 2.79 9.70 7.36
C LEU A 67 3.88 9.34 8.37
N LYS A 68 4.54 10.31 8.99
CA LYS A 68 5.53 10.06 10.06
C LYS A 68 4.87 9.37 11.27
N THR A 69 3.70 9.82 11.69
CA THR A 69 2.98 9.20 12.80
C THR A 69 2.51 7.80 12.45
N ALA A 70 1.88 7.64 11.28
CA ALA A 70 1.38 6.36 10.79
C ALA A 70 2.51 5.34 10.55
N PHE A 71 3.71 5.79 10.17
CA PHE A 71 4.89 4.94 10.02
C PHE A 71 5.16 4.11 11.28
N PHE A 72 5.18 4.73 12.46
CA PHE A 72 5.43 4.02 13.72
C PHE A 72 4.30 3.05 14.10
N HIS A 73 3.06 3.34 13.71
CA HIS A 73 1.95 2.41 13.90
C HIS A 73 2.09 1.19 12.99
N LEU A 74 2.42 1.40 11.72
CA LEU A 74 2.64 0.31 10.77
C LEU A 74 3.87 -0.54 11.14
N GLU A 75 4.94 0.11 11.62
CA GLU A 75 6.13 -0.58 12.12
C GLU A 75 5.77 -1.60 13.21
N LYS A 76 5.00 -1.20 14.22
CA LYS A 76 4.55 -2.11 15.29
C LYS A 76 3.69 -3.27 14.76
N ILE A 77 2.84 -3.00 13.77
CA ILE A 77 2.03 -4.05 13.14
C ILE A 77 2.93 -5.06 12.43
N ILE A 78 3.90 -4.60 11.65
CA ILE A 78 4.81 -5.47 10.89
C ILE A 78 5.73 -6.26 11.84
N GLU A 79 6.31 -5.62 12.87
CA GLU A 79 7.11 -6.30 13.88
C GLU A 79 6.32 -7.40 14.60
N LYS A 80 5.07 -7.12 14.95
CA LYS A 80 4.16 -8.12 15.53
C LYS A 80 3.92 -9.29 14.59
N ILE A 81 3.65 -9.01 13.30
CA ILE A 81 3.45 -10.04 12.27
C ILE A 81 4.69 -10.92 12.14
N ILE A 82 5.86 -10.33 12.02
CA ILE A 82 7.14 -11.05 11.90
C ILE A 82 7.34 -11.99 13.10
N HIS A 83 7.10 -11.48 14.31
CA HIS A 83 7.26 -12.26 15.53
C HIS A 83 6.23 -13.39 15.67
N GLU A 84 4.93 -13.09 15.50
CA GLU A 84 3.84 -14.06 15.72
C GLU A 84 3.79 -15.17 14.67
N HIS A 85 4.17 -14.85 13.43
CA HIS A 85 4.14 -15.80 12.33
C HIS A 85 5.50 -16.44 12.02
N ALA A 86 6.58 -16.01 12.72
CA ALA A 86 7.95 -16.47 12.51
C ALA A 86 8.39 -16.35 11.03
N VAL A 87 8.12 -15.20 10.41
CA VAL A 87 8.47 -14.85 9.03
C VAL A 87 9.45 -13.68 9.01
N ASP A 88 10.09 -13.45 7.88
CA ASP A 88 10.83 -12.22 7.61
C ASP A 88 10.08 -11.31 6.63
N GLU A 89 10.60 -10.11 6.37
CA GLU A 89 9.96 -9.14 5.49
C GLU A 89 9.82 -9.61 4.04
N THR A 90 10.68 -10.51 3.56
CA THR A 90 10.62 -11.04 2.20
C THR A 90 9.41 -11.94 1.97
N GLN A 91 8.81 -12.42 3.05
CA GLN A 91 7.60 -13.24 3.07
C GLN A 91 6.32 -12.39 3.23
N ILE A 92 6.44 -11.07 3.24
CA ILE A 92 5.32 -10.13 3.41
C ILE A 92 5.10 -9.36 2.11
N SER A 93 3.87 -9.37 1.62
CA SER A 93 3.36 -8.44 0.61
C SER A 93 2.40 -7.45 1.25
N ILE A 94 2.54 -6.17 0.95
CA ILE A 94 1.66 -5.12 1.48
C ILE A 94 0.79 -4.59 0.35
N ILE A 95 -0.53 -4.68 0.52
CA ILE A 95 -1.53 -4.13 -0.41
C ILE A 95 -2.21 -2.95 0.28
N GLY A 96 -2.01 -1.75 -0.24
CA GLY A 96 -2.68 -0.55 0.26
C GLY A 96 -3.70 -0.02 -0.74
N PHE A 97 -4.81 0.51 -0.23
CA PHE A 97 -5.79 1.28 -1.01
C PHE A 97 -5.80 2.73 -0.54
N SER A 98 -5.75 3.68 -1.47
CA SER A 98 -5.86 5.13 -1.20
C SER A 98 -4.87 5.58 -0.11
N GLN A 99 -5.32 6.01 1.07
CA GLN A 99 -4.46 6.38 2.20
C GLN A 99 -3.52 5.25 2.64
N GLY A 100 -4.03 4.01 2.70
CA GLY A 100 -3.21 2.83 3.01
C GLY A 100 -2.12 2.57 1.98
N SER A 101 -2.35 2.92 0.73
CA SER A 101 -1.38 2.85 -0.37
C SER A 101 -0.23 3.86 -0.18
N MET A 102 -0.58 5.10 0.21
CA MET A 102 0.42 6.13 0.53
C MET A 102 1.32 5.67 1.69
N LEU A 103 0.71 5.11 2.74
CA LEU A 103 1.44 4.61 3.90
C LEU A 103 2.33 3.42 3.55
N ALA A 104 1.84 2.43 2.78
CA ALA A 104 2.61 1.27 2.36
C ALA A 104 3.87 1.67 1.58
N THR A 105 3.71 2.57 0.60
CA THR A 105 4.81 3.06 -0.22
C THR A 105 5.80 3.88 0.62
N TYR A 106 5.31 4.79 1.45
CA TYR A 106 6.15 5.59 2.35
C TYR A 106 6.96 4.72 3.30
N TYR A 107 6.30 3.75 3.94
CA TYR A 107 6.94 2.84 4.89
C TYR A 107 8.05 2.02 4.24
N ALA A 108 7.78 1.38 3.11
CA ALA A 108 8.77 0.56 2.42
C ALA A 108 10.00 1.35 2.00
N LEU A 109 9.80 2.56 1.45
CA LEU A 109 10.89 3.42 1.00
C LEU A 109 11.69 4.00 2.18
N GLN A 110 11.03 4.39 3.28
CA GLN A 110 11.68 4.99 4.44
C GLN A 110 12.44 3.96 5.28
N LYS A 111 11.88 2.75 5.43
CA LYS A 111 12.48 1.67 6.23
C LYS A 111 13.60 0.93 5.49
N ASN A 112 13.60 1.01 4.16
CA ASN A 112 14.56 0.30 3.30
C ASN A 112 14.55 -1.24 3.51
N LEU A 113 13.37 -1.82 3.70
CA LEU A 113 13.18 -3.26 3.84
C LEU A 113 12.86 -3.94 2.50
N ASN A 114 13.18 -5.21 2.40
CA ASN A 114 12.98 -6.03 1.21
C ASN A 114 11.68 -6.84 1.30
N PHE A 115 10.53 -6.16 1.24
CA PHE A 115 9.24 -6.86 1.13
C PHE A 115 9.13 -7.65 -0.16
N HIS A 116 8.35 -8.73 -0.15
CA HIS A 116 8.02 -9.43 -1.39
C HIS A 116 7.48 -8.47 -2.44
N SER A 117 6.49 -7.67 -2.06
CA SER A 117 5.95 -6.63 -2.93
C SER A 117 5.20 -5.55 -2.15
N ILE A 118 5.16 -4.37 -2.75
CA ILE A 118 4.34 -3.23 -2.32
C ILE A 118 3.34 -2.94 -3.44
N ILE A 119 2.07 -3.09 -3.15
CA ILE A 119 0.98 -2.93 -4.10
C ILE A 119 0.18 -1.70 -3.72
N SER A 120 0.25 -0.70 -4.57
CA SER A 120 -0.35 0.62 -4.41
C SER A 120 -1.59 0.74 -5.28
N LEU A 121 -2.77 0.75 -4.67
CA LEU A 121 -4.05 0.83 -5.37
C LEU A 121 -4.69 2.21 -5.13
N SER A 122 -4.85 3.00 -6.18
CA SER A 122 -5.53 4.31 -6.17
C SER A 122 -5.00 5.30 -5.12
N GLY A 123 -3.70 5.24 -4.82
CA GLY A 123 -3.04 6.17 -3.89
C GLY A 123 -1.57 6.32 -4.26
N SER A 124 -1.04 7.53 -4.10
CA SER A 124 0.34 7.84 -4.51
C SER A 124 0.91 8.96 -3.66
N LEU A 125 2.21 8.94 -3.49
CA LEU A 125 2.92 9.98 -2.75
C LEU A 125 3.22 11.18 -3.65
N PRO A 126 3.01 12.41 -3.15
CA PRO A 126 3.48 13.62 -3.82
C PRO A 126 5.01 13.64 -3.95
N ASN A 127 5.50 14.28 -5.02
CA ASN A 127 6.94 14.42 -5.27
C ASN A 127 7.68 15.14 -4.13
N GLU A 128 7.03 16.08 -3.43
CA GLU A 128 7.56 16.78 -2.28
C GLU A 128 7.89 15.85 -1.10
N ILE A 129 7.19 14.71 -1.03
CA ILE A 129 7.48 13.67 -0.03
C ILE A 129 8.53 12.71 -0.55
N LEU A 130 8.38 12.24 -1.79
CA LEU A 130 9.32 11.30 -2.41
C LEU A 130 10.76 11.84 -2.42
N ASN A 131 10.92 13.14 -2.72
CA ASN A 131 12.25 13.79 -2.80
C ASN A 131 12.91 13.99 -1.42
N ASP A 132 12.13 14.01 -0.34
CA ASP A 132 12.65 14.13 1.04
C ASP A 132 13.15 12.78 1.60
N LEU A 133 12.82 11.65 0.93
CA LEU A 133 13.19 10.32 1.43
C LEU A 133 14.68 10.01 1.21
N LYS A 134 15.32 9.52 2.26
CA LYS A 134 16.68 8.97 2.19
C LYS A 134 16.60 7.47 1.87
N ILE A 135 16.61 7.16 0.59
CA ILE A 135 16.39 5.82 0.09
C ILE A 135 17.72 5.13 -0.19
N SER A 136 17.87 3.90 0.31
CA SER A 136 18.92 2.97 -0.10
C SER A 136 18.39 1.96 -1.13
N GLU A 137 19.25 1.08 -1.61
CA GLU A 137 18.84 0.02 -2.52
C GLU A 137 17.92 -0.98 -1.77
N ILE A 138 16.72 -1.19 -2.31
CA ILE A 138 15.77 -2.20 -1.84
C ILE A 138 15.35 -3.11 -3.01
N LYS A 139 15.01 -4.36 -2.71
CA LYS A 139 14.62 -5.36 -3.71
C LYS A 139 13.13 -5.60 -3.79
N SER A 140 12.33 -4.85 -3.03
CA SER A 140 10.86 -4.92 -3.12
C SER A 140 10.39 -4.62 -4.53
N ARG A 141 9.39 -5.40 -4.99
CA ARG A 141 8.71 -5.13 -6.26
C ARG A 141 7.53 -4.19 -6.00
N PHE A 142 7.38 -3.16 -6.81
CA PHE A 142 6.27 -2.22 -6.71
C PHE A 142 5.27 -2.47 -7.84
N LEU A 143 4.00 -2.64 -7.50
CA LEU A 143 2.89 -2.61 -8.43
C LEU A 143 2.03 -1.38 -8.10
N ILE A 144 1.90 -0.46 -9.04
CA ILE A 144 1.10 0.75 -8.90
C ILE A 144 -0.07 0.64 -9.86
N PHE A 145 -1.28 0.64 -9.32
CA PHE A 145 -2.52 0.65 -10.09
C PHE A 145 -3.28 1.95 -9.84
N HIS A 146 -3.82 2.55 -10.90
CA HIS A 146 -4.65 3.75 -10.78
C HIS A 146 -5.70 3.84 -11.88
N GLY A 147 -6.92 4.24 -11.49
CA GLY A 147 -7.97 4.56 -12.42
C GLY A 147 -7.78 5.95 -13.04
N LYS A 148 -7.91 6.10 -14.37
CA LYS A 148 -7.79 7.42 -15.02
C LYS A 148 -8.98 8.33 -14.77
N MET A 149 -10.13 7.77 -14.36
CA MET A 149 -11.32 8.50 -13.97
C MET A 149 -11.37 8.82 -12.46
N ASP A 150 -10.27 8.64 -11.74
CA ASP A 150 -10.17 8.94 -10.32
C ASP A 150 -10.25 10.46 -10.09
N ASP A 151 -11.31 10.89 -9.42
CA ASP A 151 -11.60 12.29 -9.07
C ASP A 151 -11.20 12.66 -7.64
N VAL A 152 -10.71 11.67 -6.86
CA VAL A 152 -10.23 11.84 -5.48
C VAL A 152 -8.71 12.03 -5.45
N VAL A 153 -7.99 11.14 -6.14
CA VAL A 153 -6.53 11.19 -6.27
C VAL A 153 -6.18 11.20 -7.76
N PRO A 154 -5.62 12.30 -8.29
CA PRO A 154 -5.28 12.38 -9.70
C PRO A 154 -4.27 11.30 -10.12
N PHE A 155 -4.55 10.57 -11.19
CA PHE A 155 -3.71 9.46 -11.66
C PHE A 155 -2.29 9.90 -12.07
N ASN A 156 -2.08 11.17 -12.39
CA ASN A 156 -0.76 11.72 -12.68
C ASN A 156 0.22 11.50 -11.53
N ARG A 157 -0.24 11.50 -10.28
CA ARG A 157 0.59 11.19 -9.11
C ARG A 157 1.10 9.75 -9.13
N ALA A 158 0.33 8.81 -9.66
CA ALA A 158 0.78 7.43 -9.84
C ALA A 158 1.89 7.34 -10.90
N VAL A 159 1.75 8.10 -11.99
CA VAL A 159 2.80 8.22 -13.03
C VAL A 159 4.08 8.81 -12.43
N GLU A 160 3.98 9.87 -11.64
CA GLU A 160 5.11 10.52 -10.97
C GLU A 160 5.80 9.57 -9.98
N THR A 161 5.02 8.86 -9.17
CA THR A 161 5.56 7.86 -8.23
C THR A 161 6.29 6.74 -8.96
N ASN A 162 5.73 6.21 -10.06
CA ASN A 162 6.40 5.19 -10.86
C ASN A 162 7.70 5.72 -11.47
N SER A 163 7.68 6.91 -12.06
CA SER A 163 8.87 7.55 -12.64
C SER A 163 9.96 7.77 -11.60
N PHE A 164 9.58 8.15 -10.38
CA PHE A 164 10.51 8.26 -9.27
C PHE A 164 11.15 6.92 -8.93
N LEU A 165 10.35 5.84 -8.79
CA LEU A 165 10.86 4.49 -8.50
C LEU A 165 11.81 3.99 -9.59
N GLU A 166 11.44 4.17 -10.86
CA GLU A 166 12.31 3.82 -12.01
C GLU A 166 13.62 4.60 -12.00
N SER A 167 13.57 5.89 -11.67
CA SER A 167 14.78 6.74 -11.56
C SER A 167 15.75 6.24 -10.49
N LYS A 168 15.23 5.58 -9.46
CA LYS A 168 15.99 4.93 -8.38
C LYS A 168 16.34 3.46 -8.68
N LYS A 169 16.00 2.98 -9.89
CA LYS A 169 16.23 1.59 -10.36
C LYS A 169 15.47 0.53 -9.57
N PHE A 170 14.34 0.88 -8.97
CA PHE A 170 13.46 -0.10 -8.34
C PHE A 170 12.67 -0.87 -9.39
N SER A 171 12.37 -2.12 -9.07
CA SER A 171 11.44 -2.92 -9.87
C SER A 171 10.02 -2.38 -9.65
N SER A 172 9.51 -1.61 -10.61
CA SER A 172 8.16 -1.06 -10.54
C SER A 172 7.38 -1.33 -11.82
N LYS A 173 6.06 -1.48 -11.68
CA LYS A 173 5.11 -1.62 -12.78
C LYS A 173 3.94 -0.68 -12.53
N LEU A 174 3.67 0.20 -13.49
CA LEU A 174 2.48 1.06 -13.49
C LEU A 174 1.39 0.44 -14.37
N VAL A 175 0.18 0.37 -13.84
CA VAL A 175 -1.03 -0.07 -14.53
C VAL A 175 -2.09 1.01 -14.40
N LEU A 176 -2.55 1.54 -15.52
CA LEU A 176 -3.61 2.54 -15.59
C LEU A 176 -4.85 1.91 -16.23
N ASP A 177 -6.01 2.13 -15.60
CA ASP A 177 -7.31 1.69 -16.12
C ASP A 177 -8.12 2.92 -16.60
N ASP A 178 -8.40 2.98 -17.89
CA ASP A 178 -9.09 4.11 -18.53
C ASP A 178 -10.53 4.30 -18.01
N ASN A 179 -11.14 3.25 -17.47
CA ASN A 179 -12.55 3.23 -17.07
C ASN A 179 -12.76 3.10 -15.56
N CYS A 180 -11.70 3.12 -14.77
CA CYS A 180 -11.78 3.01 -13.31
C CYS A 180 -11.72 4.39 -12.66
N ALA A 181 -12.63 4.65 -11.72
CA ALA A 181 -12.61 5.79 -10.81
C ALA A 181 -11.73 5.49 -9.57
N HIS A 182 -12.00 6.14 -8.42
CA HIS A 182 -11.32 5.85 -7.14
C HIS A 182 -11.75 4.50 -6.58
N SER A 183 -11.25 3.41 -7.19
CA SER A 183 -11.69 2.03 -6.89
C SER A 183 -10.60 1.02 -7.25
N ILE A 184 -10.92 -0.27 -7.03
CA ILE A 184 -10.08 -1.42 -7.40
C ILE A 184 -10.82 -2.17 -8.51
N SER A 185 -10.22 -2.21 -9.70
CA SER A 185 -10.83 -2.89 -10.85
C SER A 185 -10.36 -4.34 -10.99
N PRO A 186 -11.04 -5.17 -11.79
CA PRO A 186 -10.56 -6.52 -12.11
C PRO A 186 -9.15 -6.53 -12.71
N ILE A 187 -8.76 -5.49 -13.46
CA ILE A 187 -7.39 -5.36 -14.01
C ILE A 187 -6.36 -5.29 -12.89
N ALA A 188 -6.66 -4.58 -11.78
CA ALA A 188 -5.77 -4.54 -10.62
C ALA A 188 -5.57 -5.94 -10.02
N LEU A 189 -6.65 -6.69 -9.87
CA LEU A 189 -6.63 -8.06 -9.30
C LEU A 189 -5.85 -9.03 -10.19
N ASP A 190 -6.03 -8.95 -11.50
CA ASP A 190 -5.27 -9.76 -12.46
C ASP A 190 -3.76 -9.48 -12.38
N GLU A 191 -3.38 -8.21 -12.23
CA GLU A 191 -1.98 -7.83 -12.11
C GLU A 191 -1.36 -8.24 -10.75
N ILE A 192 -2.14 -8.22 -9.68
CA ILE A 192 -1.74 -8.76 -8.38
C ILE A 192 -1.49 -10.26 -8.50
N ASN A 193 -2.39 -11.00 -9.14
CA ASN A 193 -2.25 -12.45 -9.31
C ASN A 193 -1.03 -12.80 -10.17
N LYS A 194 -0.78 -12.09 -11.27
CA LYS A 194 0.45 -12.25 -12.05
C LYS A 194 1.72 -12.00 -11.23
N LEU A 195 1.70 -10.99 -10.35
CA LEU A 195 2.83 -10.70 -9.47
C LEU A 195 3.10 -11.84 -8.50
N TYR A 196 2.05 -12.56 -8.07
CA TYR A 196 2.12 -13.66 -7.10
C TYR A 196 2.40 -15.03 -7.73
N GLU A 197 2.25 -15.23 -9.05
CA GLU A 197 2.55 -16.48 -9.74
C GLU A 197 3.96 -17.02 -9.44
N HIS A 198 4.90 -16.14 -9.13
CA HIS A 198 6.30 -16.48 -8.85
C HIS A 198 6.69 -16.20 -7.39
N TRP A 199 5.72 -16.15 -6.49
CA TRP A 199 5.98 -16.05 -5.07
C TRP A 199 6.13 -17.45 -4.45
N ASN A 200 7.34 -17.98 -4.55
CA ASN A 200 7.71 -19.31 -4.04
C ASN A 200 8.22 -19.26 -2.59
#